data_c8edf42faa61d8cd3076edd2b02b278e
#
_entry.id   c8edf42faa61d8cd3076edd2b02b278e
#
_cell.length_a   1.000
_cell.length_b   1.000
_cell.length_c   1.000
_cell.angle_alpha   90.00
_cell.angle_beta   90.00
_cell.angle_gamma   90.00
#
_symmetry.space_group_name_H-M   'P 1'
#
loop_
_entity.id
_entity.type
_entity.pdbx_description
1 polymer ?
#
loop_
_entity_poly.entity_id
_entity_poly.type
_entity_poly.pdbx_seq_one_letter_code
_entity_poly.pdbx_strand_id
1 'polypeptide(L)'
;DGLKVGRIDNDSYLDIVSVHEDSSHVRIAFGTSDPDTWTSCTLGEGAEVAAPEDISLADLNRDGALDIIVAVELEHIIYFQNPGEIDVRKCEWPRVIPDVTANRGCWIRVYAEDLNGDERLEVIAPNKGDQQPEGAPIPTNFPPRAISIFNIADEPLESFNWKESVVTKMPVPMNSKPVDLDGDGDFDLVGGSRYEARLFWYE
;
A
#
# COMPACT_ATOMS: atom_id res chain seq x y z
N ASP A 1 6.80 10.20 -1.44
CA ASP A 1 7.33 8.98 -0.86
C ASP A 1 6.65 8.68 0.48
N GLY A 2 6.34 7.40 0.72
CA GLY A 2 5.61 6.96 1.90
C GLY A 2 6.50 6.67 3.11
N LEU A 3 5.93 6.90 4.31
CA LEU A 3 6.56 6.54 5.58
C LEU A 3 5.47 6.08 6.55
N LYS A 4 5.72 4.99 7.26
CA LYS A 4 4.88 4.50 8.35
C LYS A 4 5.72 4.16 9.57
N VAL A 5 5.08 4.26 10.73
CA VAL A 5 5.69 3.94 12.03
C VAL A 5 4.86 2.84 12.68
N GLY A 6 5.51 1.80 13.15
CA GLY A 6 4.87 0.64 13.80
C GLY A 6 5.87 -0.18 14.60
N ARG A 7 5.39 -1.22 15.28
CA ARG A 7 6.25 -2.21 15.94
C ARG A 7 6.41 -3.40 15.01
N ILE A 8 7.46 -3.37 14.23
CA ILE A 8 7.68 -4.36 13.17
C ILE A 8 8.32 -5.65 13.71
N ASP A 9 9.20 -5.53 14.69
CA ASP A 9 9.89 -6.67 15.28
C ASP A 9 9.36 -7.08 16.67
N ASN A 10 8.18 -6.54 17.01
CA ASN A 10 7.46 -6.84 18.23
C ASN A 10 8.19 -6.52 19.55
N ASP A 11 9.25 -5.72 19.47
CA ASP A 11 9.90 -5.17 20.67
C ASP A 11 9.12 -3.95 21.21
N SER A 12 9.64 -3.28 22.26
CA SER A 12 8.96 -2.15 22.89
C SER A 12 9.15 -0.82 22.17
N TYR A 13 9.98 -0.78 21.12
CA TYR A 13 10.32 0.45 20.40
C TYR A 13 9.53 0.55 19.09
N LEU A 14 9.43 1.76 18.59
CA LEU A 14 8.79 2.02 17.31
C LEU A 14 9.83 1.93 16.19
N ASP A 15 9.45 1.31 15.11
CA ASP A 15 10.23 1.17 13.89
C ASP A 15 9.67 2.07 12.80
N ILE A 16 10.48 2.35 11.80
CA ILE A 16 10.10 3.18 10.66
C ILE A 16 10.24 2.33 9.39
N VAL A 17 9.15 2.23 8.63
CA VAL A 17 9.17 1.70 7.27
C VAL A 17 9.08 2.86 6.30
N SER A 18 9.98 2.92 5.33
CA SER A 18 10.04 4.00 4.34
C SER A 18 10.22 3.47 2.93
N VAL A 19 9.61 4.18 1.97
CA VAL A 19 9.82 3.95 0.55
C VAL A 19 10.50 5.17 -0.07
N HIS A 20 11.34 4.89 -1.06
CA HIS A 20 12.20 5.88 -1.71
C HIS A 20 12.03 5.78 -3.22
N GLU A 21 11.20 6.64 -3.78
CA GLU A 21 10.80 6.63 -5.20
C GLU A 21 12.00 6.67 -6.15
N ASP A 22 12.83 7.71 -6.05
CA ASP A 22 13.96 7.93 -6.96
C ASP A 22 15.03 6.84 -6.91
N SER A 23 15.19 6.19 -5.78
CA SER A 23 16.20 5.13 -5.58
C SER A 23 15.63 3.72 -5.62
N SER A 24 14.30 3.58 -5.77
CA SER A 24 13.59 2.29 -5.83
C SER A 24 13.94 1.37 -4.65
N HIS A 25 13.70 1.84 -3.43
CA HIS A 25 13.96 1.09 -2.21
C HIS A 25 12.78 1.09 -1.25
N VAL A 26 12.58 -0.04 -0.60
CA VAL A 26 11.77 -0.19 0.63
C VAL A 26 12.71 -0.53 1.77
N ARG A 27 12.69 0.26 2.85
CA ARG A 27 13.59 0.11 3.99
C ARG A 27 12.86 0.04 5.31
N ILE A 28 13.43 -0.71 6.24
CA ILE A 28 13.03 -0.73 7.65
C ILE A 28 14.18 -0.19 8.47
N ALA A 29 13.88 0.74 9.37
CA ALA A 29 14.78 1.19 10.42
C ALA A 29 14.19 0.77 11.76
N PHE A 30 14.87 -0.11 12.45
CA PHE A 30 14.48 -0.63 13.76
C PHE A 30 14.96 0.31 14.87
N GLY A 31 14.00 0.72 15.70
CA GLY A 31 14.27 1.55 16.86
C GLY A 31 14.96 0.80 17.99
N THR A 32 15.51 1.53 18.93
CA THR A 32 16.17 0.98 20.13
C THR A 32 15.88 1.86 21.35
N SER A 33 16.38 1.44 22.52
CA SER A 33 16.30 2.27 23.74
C SER A 33 17.07 3.59 23.65
N ASP A 34 18.01 3.71 22.72
CA ASP A 34 18.77 4.92 22.41
C ASP A 34 18.17 5.56 21.14
N PRO A 35 17.51 6.73 21.24
CA PRO A 35 16.88 7.36 20.10
C PRO A 35 17.85 7.79 18.99
N ASP A 36 19.13 7.84 19.28
CA ASP A 36 20.16 8.17 18.29
C ASP A 36 20.76 6.92 17.62
N THR A 37 20.33 5.71 18.04
CA THR A 37 20.85 4.45 17.52
C THR A 37 19.76 3.65 16.82
N TRP A 38 19.90 3.49 15.50
CA TRP A 38 19.00 2.73 14.64
C TRP A 38 19.75 1.67 13.87
N THR A 39 19.14 0.51 13.68
CA THR A 39 19.62 -0.49 12.71
C THR A 39 18.66 -0.52 11.53
N SER A 40 19.19 -0.57 10.33
CA SER A 40 18.32 -0.56 9.13
C SER A 40 18.70 -1.65 8.15
N CYS A 41 17.71 -2.08 7.39
CA CYS A 41 17.88 -3.01 6.29
C CYS A 41 17.02 -2.62 5.09
N THR A 42 17.38 -3.15 3.93
CA THR A 42 16.58 -3.03 2.70
C THR A 42 15.72 -4.27 2.56
N LEU A 43 14.40 -4.06 2.49
CA LEU A 43 13.41 -5.12 2.32
C LEU A 43 13.16 -5.43 0.84
N GLY A 44 13.17 -4.41 -0.01
CA GLY A 44 13.01 -4.53 -1.46
C GLY A 44 13.81 -3.45 -2.18
N GLU A 45 14.32 -3.76 -3.38
CA GLU A 45 15.09 -2.83 -4.19
C GLU A 45 14.98 -3.07 -5.70
N GLY A 46 15.27 -2.04 -6.48
CA GLY A 46 15.34 -2.11 -7.94
C GLY A 46 13.98 -2.31 -8.62
N ALA A 47 13.95 -3.10 -9.69
CA ALA A 47 12.76 -3.24 -10.55
C ALA A 47 11.52 -3.79 -9.82
N GLU A 48 11.71 -4.59 -8.78
CA GLU A 48 10.61 -5.15 -7.98
C GLU A 48 9.79 -4.07 -7.25
N VAL A 49 10.44 -2.98 -6.90
CA VAL A 49 9.83 -1.82 -6.21
C VAL A 49 10.13 -0.53 -6.95
N ALA A 50 10.00 -0.54 -8.28
CA ALA A 50 10.30 0.60 -9.12
C ALA A 50 9.36 1.80 -8.83
N ALA A 51 9.92 2.90 -8.32
CA ALA A 51 9.21 4.08 -7.88
C ALA A 51 8.11 3.78 -6.82
N PRO A 52 8.46 3.26 -5.63
CA PRO A 52 7.49 2.99 -4.58
C PRO A 52 7.01 4.30 -3.96
N GLU A 53 5.68 4.46 -3.84
CA GLU A 53 5.03 5.72 -3.47
C GLU A 53 4.44 5.73 -2.07
N ASP A 54 3.81 4.65 -1.65
CA ASP A 54 3.12 4.59 -0.37
C ASP A 54 3.20 3.21 0.28
N ILE A 55 2.94 3.19 1.58
CA ILE A 55 3.00 1.98 2.41
C ILE A 55 1.74 1.88 3.27
N SER A 56 1.25 0.68 3.49
CA SER A 56 0.39 0.33 4.62
C SER A 56 1.06 -0.71 5.51
N LEU A 57 0.88 -0.58 6.82
CA LEU A 57 1.26 -1.59 7.82
C LEU A 57 -0.01 -2.25 8.32
N ALA A 58 -0.12 -3.56 8.17
CA ALA A 58 -1.31 -4.31 8.53
C ALA A 58 -1.00 -5.78 8.76
N ASP A 59 -1.66 -6.42 9.69
CA ASP A 59 -1.58 -7.85 9.91
C ASP A 59 -2.60 -8.56 8.99
N LEU A 60 -2.21 -8.78 7.71
CA LEU A 60 -3.13 -9.37 6.72
C LEU A 60 -3.35 -10.87 6.91
N ASN A 61 -2.35 -11.58 7.44
CA ASN A 61 -2.44 -13.02 7.66
C ASN A 61 -2.95 -13.38 9.07
N ARG A 62 -3.17 -12.38 9.93
CA ARG A 62 -3.67 -12.50 11.30
C ARG A 62 -2.79 -13.35 12.21
N ASP A 63 -1.47 -13.23 12.07
CA ASP A 63 -0.49 -13.90 12.92
C ASP A 63 -0.01 -13.04 14.10
N GLY A 64 -0.45 -11.79 14.18
CA GLY A 64 -0.12 -10.81 15.22
C GLY A 64 1.08 -9.95 14.90
N ALA A 65 1.73 -10.12 13.74
CA ALA A 65 2.83 -9.30 13.27
C ALA A 65 2.37 -8.32 12.17
N LEU A 66 2.95 -7.14 12.13
CA LEU A 66 2.63 -6.16 11.08
C LEU A 66 3.37 -6.52 9.79
N ASP A 67 2.60 -6.79 8.74
CA ASP A 67 3.08 -6.93 7.38
C ASP A 67 3.23 -5.58 6.69
N ILE A 68 3.85 -5.57 5.51
CA ILE A 68 4.08 -4.36 4.73
C ILE A 68 3.45 -4.51 3.35
N ILE A 69 2.58 -3.56 2.99
CA ILE A 69 1.99 -3.47 1.66
C ILE A 69 2.51 -2.19 1.01
N VAL A 70 3.04 -2.28 -0.20
CA VAL A 70 3.65 -1.15 -0.90
C VAL A 70 2.91 -0.89 -2.22
N ALA A 71 2.52 0.35 -2.44
CA ALA A 71 2.07 0.83 -3.73
C ALA A 71 3.28 1.22 -4.59
N VAL A 72 3.45 0.55 -5.73
CA VAL A 72 4.56 0.76 -6.66
C VAL A 72 4.03 1.49 -7.89
N GLU A 73 4.50 2.72 -8.11
CA GLU A 73 3.92 3.62 -9.13
C GLU A 73 4.01 3.03 -10.54
N LEU A 74 5.10 2.38 -10.87
CA LEU A 74 5.30 1.98 -12.27
C LEU A 74 4.55 0.70 -12.66
N GLU A 75 4.19 -0.18 -11.71
CA GLU A 75 3.66 -1.48 -12.13
C GLU A 75 2.56 -2.11 -11.28
N HIS A 76 2.70 -2.20 -9.94
CA HIS A 76 1.91 -3.13 -9.11
C HIS A 76 1.80 -2.71 -7.65
N ILE A 77 1.08 -3.53 -6.87
CA ILE A 77 1.15 -3.55 -5.41
C ILE A 77 1.98 -4.77 -5.03
N ILE A 78 2.86 -4.63 -4.03
CA ILE A 78 3.62 -5.76 -3.48
C ILE A 78 3.31 -5.92 -2.00
N TYR A 79 3.12 -7.16 -1.56
CA TYR A 79 2.91 -7.54 -0.18
C TYR A 79 4.15 -8.28 0.34
N PHE A 80 4.66 -7.85 1.49
CA PHE A 80 5.73 -8.49 2.23
C PHE A 80 5.17 -9.00 3.55
N GLN A 81 5.21 -10.31 3.74
CA GLN A 81 4.77 -10.94 4.97
C GLN A 81 5.88 -10.92 6.02
N ASN A 82 5.58 -10.42 7.20
CA ASN A 82 6.51 -10.43 8.32
C ASN A 82 6.80 -11.88 8.76
N PRO A 83 8.07 -12.32 8.74
CA PRO A 83 8.41 -13.69 9.10
C PRO A 83 8.45 -13.96 10.61
N GLY A 84 8.09 -12.97 11.45
CA GLY A 84 8.12 -13.05 12.90
C GLY A 84 9.49 -12.73 13.52
N GLU A 85 9.52 -12.70 14.85
CA GLU A 85 10.62 -12.16 15.67
C GLU A 85 12.03 -12.66 15.31
N ILE A 86 12.17 -13.95 14.91
CA ILE A 86 13.48 -14.56 14.67
C ILE A 86 14.10 -14.03 13.37
N ASP A 87 13.31 -13.81 12.35
CA ASP A 87 13.78 -13.56 10.98
C ASP A 87 13.48 -12.14 10.47
N VAL A 88 12.67 -11.38 11.21
CA VAL A 88 12.22 -10.03 10.82
C VAL A 88 13.38 -9.09 10.47
N ARG A 89 14.44 -9.10 11.27
CA ARG A 89 15.62 -8.23 11.07
C ARG A 89 16.59 -8.71 9.97
N LYS A 90 16.34 -9.88 9.37
CA LYS A 90 17.10 -10.35 8.19
C LYS A 90 16.66 -9.64 6.92
N CYS A 91 15.46 -9.08 6.89
CA CYS A 91 14.85 -8.43 5.73
C CYS A 91 14.75 -9.30 4.46
N GLU A 92 14.77 -10.60 4.64
CA GLU A 92 14.50 -11.60 3.60
C GLU A 92 13.07 -12.12 3.74
N TRP A 93 12.10 -11.20 3.65
CA TRP A 93 10.70 -11.54 3.90
C TRP A 93 10.06 -12.25 2.71
N PRO A 94 9.20 -13.26 2.96
CA PRO A 94 8.31 -13.79 1.93
C PRO A 94 7.46 -12.67 1.34
N ARG A 95 7.23 -12.71 0.02
CA ARG A 95 6.50 -11.64 -0.67
C ARG A 95 5.80 -12.12 -1.91
N VAL A 96 4.79 -11.38 -2.32
CA VAL A 96 4.03 -11.63 -3.54
C VAL A 96 3.62 -10.31 -4.21
N ILE A 97 3.65 -10.32 -5.53
CA ILE A 97 2.98 -9.32 -6.38
C ILE A 97 1.67 -9.97 -6.83
N PRO A 98 0.50 -9.53 -6.33
CA PRO A 98 -0.76 -10.13 -6.75
C PRO A 98 -1.00 -9.92 -8.25
N ASP A 99 -1.30 -10.99 -8.98
CA ASP A 99 -1.54 -10.95 -10.44
C ASP A 99 -2.60 -9.92 -10.83
N VAL A 100 -3.58 -9.71 -9.96
CA VAL A 100 -4.67 -8.75 -10.16
C VAL A 100 -4.19 -7.30 -10.16
N THR A 101 -2.99 -7.01 -9.64
CA THR A 101 -2.39 -5.66 -9.64
C THR A 101 -1.27 -5.49 -10.66
N ALA A 102 -0.68 -6.60 -11.11
CA ALA A 102 0.53 -6.61 -11.93
C ALA A 102 0.30 -5.98 -13.32
N ASN A 103 1.26 -5.19 -13.79
CA ASN A 103 1.26 -4.55 -15.10
C ASN A 103 0.03 -3.66 -15.39
N ARG A 104 -0.57 -3.08 -14.36
CA ARG A 104 -1.79 -2.27 -14.49
C ARG A 104 -1.55 -0.77 -14.35
N GLY A 105 -0.31 -0.34 -14.23
CA GLY A 105 0.06 1.07 -14.14
C GLY A 105 0.11 1.58 -12.71
N CYS A 106 0.00 2.88 -12.54
CA CYS A 106 0.44 3.62 -11.37
C CYS A 106 -0.44 3.45 -10.13
N TRP A 107 0.03 2.67 -9.18
CA TRP A 107 -0.52 2.60 -7.83
C TRP A 107 0.26 3.57 -6.93
N ILE A 108 -0.42 4.58 -6.38
CA ILE A 108 0.24 5.68 -5.66
C ILE A 108 -0.17 5.82 -4.20
N ARG A 109 -1.19 5.12 -3.79
CA ARG A 109 -1.64 5.04 -2.39
C ARG A 109 -2.12 3.64 -2.11
N VAL A 110 -1.94 3.23 -0.87
CA VAL A 110 -2.44 1.96 -0.38
C VAL A 110 -2.87 2.09 1.07
N TYR A 111 -4.02 1.50 1.39
CA TYR A 111 -4.57 1.44 2.74
C TYR A 111 -4.99 0.01 3.01
N ALA A 112 -4.99 -0.38 4.27
CA ALA A 112 -5.54 -1.65 4.71
C ALA A 112 -6.45 -1.37 5.91
N GLU A 113 -7.72 -1.78 5.81
CA GLU A 113 -8.74 -1.56 6.82
C GLU A 113 -9.82 -2.64 6.72
N ASP A 114 -10.46 -2.97 7.83
CA ASP A 114 -11.63 -3.86 7.85
C ASP A 114 -12.88 -3.04 7.46
N LEU A 115 -13.22 -3.05 6.17
CA LEU A 115 -14.30 -2.23 5.61
C LEU A 115 -15.69 -2.81 5.89
N ASN A 116 -15.78 -4.09 6.20
CA ASN A 116 -17.06 -4.80 6.28
C ASN A 116 -17.35 -5.37 7.68
N GLY A 117 -16.44 -5.18 8.64
CA GLY A 117 -16.59 -5.63 10.02
C GLY A 117 -16.43 -7.14 10.23
N ASP A 118 -15.75 -7.85 9.31
CA ASP A 118 -15.56 -9.30 9.38
C ASP A 118 -14.22 -9.71 10.03
N GLU A 119 -13.48 -8.76 10.58
CA GLU A 119 -12.17 -8.91 11.21
C GLU A 119 -11.07 -9.31 10.21
N ARG A 120 -11.30 -9.09 8.91
CA ARG A 120 -10.28 -9.22 7.85
C ARG A 120 -10.04 -7.86 7.24
N LEU A 121 -8.81 -7.59 6.90
CA LEU A 121 -8.46 -6.31 6.29
C LEU A 121 -8.56 -6.41 4.79
N GLU A 122 -9.29 -5.47 4.19
CA GLU A 122 -9.24 -5.21 2.75
C GLU A 122 -8.10 -4.26 2.44
N VAL A 123 -7.51 -4.42 1.25
CA VAL A 123 -6.55 -3.46 0.72
C VAL A 123 -7.25 -2.53 -0.27
N ILE A 124 -7.13 -1.23 -0.05
CA ILE A 124 -7.74 -0.19 -0.89
C ILE A 124 -6.64 0.53 -1.65
N ALA A 125 -6.77 0.64 -2.96
CA ALA A 125 -5.82 1.38 -3.76
C ALA A 125 -6.46 2.07 -4.98
N PRO A 126 -6.17 3.37 -5.19
CA PRO A 126 -6.47 4.08 -6.42
C PRO A 126 -5.36 3.84 -7.45
N ASN A 127 -5.76 3.56 -8.68
CA ASN A 127 -4.85 3.49 -9.83
C ASN A 127 -4.91 4.80 -10.60
N LYS A 128 -3.88 5.63 -10.54
CA LYS A 128 -3.88 6.93 -11.25
C LYS A 128 -3.73 6.81 -12.76
N GLY A 129 -3.44 5.62 -13.27
CA GLY A 129 -3.21 5.37 -14.69
C GLY A 129 -1.75 5.53 -15.10
N ASP A 130 -1.50 5.53 -16.40
CA ASP A 130 -0.14 5.52 -16.94
C ASP A 130 0.61 6.80 -16.59
N GLN A 131 1.88 6.65 -16.25
CA GLN A 131 2.77 7.76 -16.02
C GLN A 131 3.00 8.52 -17.34
N GLN A 132 2.94 9.85 -17.25
CA GLN A 132 3.25 10.69 -18.42
C GLN A 132 4.77 10.87 -18.53
N PRO A 133 5.36 10.71 -19.73
CA PRO A 133 6.77 11.04 -19.91
C PRO A 133 7.05 12.48 -19.52
N GLU A 134 8.22 12.71 -18.92
CA GLU A 134 8.65 14.06 -18.56
C GLU A 134 8.65 15.00 -19.79
N GLY A 135 8.05 16.18 -19.64
CA GLY A 135 7.92 17.16 -20.72
C GLY A 135 6.85 16.84 -21.76
N ALA A 136 6.12 15.73 -21.63
CA ALA A 136 5.00 15.45 -22.52
C ALA A 136 3.86 16.46 -22.31
N PRO A 137 3.11 16.82 -23.38
CA PRO A 137 1.92 17.63 -23.23
C PRO A 137 0.91 16.98 -22.29
N ILE A 138 0.32 17.75 -21.39
CA ILE A 138 -0.75 17.23 -20.51
C ILE A 138 -1.91 16.78 -21.40
N PRO A 139 -2.33 15.51 -21.33
CA PRO A 139 -3.47 15.03 -22.10
C PRO A 139 -4.72 15.84 -21.80
N THR A 140 -5.51 16.08 -22.80
CA THR A 140 -6.83 16.73 -22.63
C THR A 140 -7.94 15.74 -22.26
N ASN A 141 -7.62 14.46 -22.29
CA ASN A 141 -8.54 13.39 -21.91
C ASN A 141 -7.74 12.26 -21.24
N PHE A 142 -8.10 11.92 -20.01
CA PHE A 142 -7.54 10.80 -19.28
C PHE A 142 -8.55 9.66 -19.23
N PRO A 143 -8.17 8.42 -19.61
CA PRO A 143 -9.05 7.30 -19.49
C PRO A 143 -9.39 7.05 -18.00
N PRO A 144 -10.65 6.73 -17.67
CA PRO A 144 -11.02 6.42 -16.30
C PRO A 144 -10.27 5.21 -15.77
N ARG A 145 -9.71 5.32 -14.58
CA ARG A 145 -9.01 4.28 -13.84
C ARG A 145 -9.76 3.93 -12.56
N ALA A 146 -9.53 2.72 -12.07
CA ALA A 146 -10.25 2.19 -10.94
C ALA A 146 -9.75 2.74 -9.61
N ILE A 147 -10.69 2.90 -8.68
CA ILE A 147 -10.45 2.79 -7.25
C ILE A 147 -10.91 1.38 -6.89
N SER A 148 -10.00 0.60 -6.35
CA SER A 148 -10.20 -0.82 -6.12
C SER A 148 -10.09 -1.17 -4.65
N ILE A 149 -10.93 -2.12 -4.23
CA ILE A 149 -10.82 -2.85 -2.97
C ILE A 149 -10.39 -4.27 -3.32
N PHE A 150 -9.37 -4.76 -2.66
CA PHE A 150 -8.90 -6.13 -2.77
C PHE A 150 -9.30 -6.89 -1.52
N ASN A 151 -10.23 -7.82 -1.67
CA ASN A 151 -10.57 -8.78 -0.63
C ASN A 151 -9.55 -9.91 -0.67
N ILE A 152 -8.96 -10.23 0.48
CA ILE A 152 -7.87 -11.18 0.58
C ILE A 152 -8.33 -12.34 1.46
N ALA A 153 -8.33 -13.55 0.89
CA ALA A 153 -8.60 -14.75 1.66
C ALA A 153 -7.43 -15.11 2.56
N ASP A 154 -7.57 -16.17 3.35
CA ASP A 154 -6.45 -16.70 4.13
C ASP A 154 -5.24 -16.94 3.20
N GLU A 155 -4.04 -16.80 3.71
CA GLU A 155 -2.78 -16.90 2.96
C GLU A 155 -2.57 -15.80 1.90
N PRO A 156 -2.26 -14.58 2.32
CA PRO A 156 -2.03 -13.44 1.42
C PRO A 156 -0.86 -13.61 0.44
N LEU A 157 0.07 -14.52 0.70
CA LEU A 157 1.18 -14.84 -0.22
C LEU A 157 0.70 -15.56 -1.49
N GLU A 158 -0.49 -16.14 -1.48
CA GLU A 158 -1.07 -16.77 -2.65
C GLU A 158 -1.78 -15.73 -3.52
N SER A 159 -1.20 -15.38 -4.66
CA SER A 159 -1.68 -14.34 -5.57
C SER A 159 -3.16 -14.48 -5.94
N PHE A 160 -3.64 -15.71 -6.13
CA PHE A 160 -5.04 -15.99 -6.48
C PHE A 160 -6.04 -15.70 -5.36
N ASN A 161 -5.58 -15.48 -4.12
CA ASN A 161 -6.43 -15.09 -2.98
C ASN A 161 -6.80 -13.61 -2.98
N TRP A 162 -6.13 -12.78 -3.80
CA TRP A 162 -6.46 -11.38 -3.96
C TRP A 162 -7.59 -11.23 -4.97
N LYS A 163 -8.74 -10.73 -4.54
CA LYS A 163 -9.93 -10.54 -5.38
C LYS A 163 -10.30 -9.07 -5.45
N GLU A 164 -10.28 -8.51 -6.66
CA GLU A 164 -10.60 -7.11 -6.89
C GLU A 164 -12.10 -6.87 -6.97
N SER A 165 -12.55 -5.86 -6.24
CA SER A 165 -13.85 -5.21 -6.40
C SER A 165 -13.61 -3.75 -6.79
N VAL A 166 -14.20 -3.30 -7.90
CA VAL A 166 -14.06 -1.92 -8.35
C VAL A 166 -15.17 -1.07 -7.74
N VAL A 167 -14.79 -0.11 -6.90
CA VAL A 167 -15.74 0.85 -6.30
C VAL A 167 -16.26 1.81 -7.36
N THR A 168 -15.34 2.43 -8.09
CA THR A 168 -15.66 3.42 -9.12
C THR A 168 -14.51 3.56 -10.12
N LYS A 169 -14.79 4.26 -11.22
CA LYS A 169 -13.75 4.65 -12.19
C LYS A 169 -13.84 6.14 -12.47
N MET A 170 -12.69 6.81 -12.45
CA MET A 170 -12.58 8.23 -12.76
C MET A 170 -11.22 8.57 -13.39
N PRO A 171 -11.10 9.70 -14.08
CA PRO A 171 -9.80 10.17 -14.56
C PRO A 171 -8.86 10.48 -13.39
N VAL A 172 -7.68 9.88 -13.39
CA VAL A 172 -6.59 10.15 -12.44
C VAL A 172 -7.05 10.16 -10.97
N PRO A 173 -7.58 9.05 -10.42
CA PRO A 173 -7.86 8.97 -8.99
C PRO A 173 -6.54 9.02 -8.19
N MET A 174 -6.51 9.83 -7.12
CA MET A 174 -5.28 10.08 -6.37
C MET A 174 -5.28 9.45 -4.98
N ASN A 175 -6.38 9.54 -4.27
CA ASN A 175 -6.53 9.02 -2.91
C ASN A 175 -7.89 8.35 -2.75
N SER A 176 -7.97 7.37 -1.86
CA SER A 176 -9.21 6.70 -1.48
C SER A 176 -9.07 6.22 -0.06
N LYS A 177 -9.02 7.18 0.87
CA LYS A 177 -8.76 6.91 2.28
C LYS A 177 -10.02 6.37 2.95
N PRO A 178 -9.96 5.21 3.65
CA PRO A 178 -11.04 4.78 4.53
C PRO A 178 -11.15 5.70 5.75
N VAL A 179 -12.37 6.06 6.11
CA VAL A 179 -12.69 6.88 7.28
C VAL A 179 -14.18 6.76 7.58
N ASP A 180 -14.56 6.65 8.84
CA ASP A 180 -15.95 6.83 9.28
C ASP A 180 -16.25 8.34 9.26
N LEU A 181 -16.84 8.81 8.14
CA LEU A 181 -17.00 10.25 7.90
C LEU A 181 -18.24 10.81 8.58
N ASP A 182 -19.31 10.04 8.67
CA ASP A 182 -20.58 10.49 9.26
C ASP A 182 -20.80 10.00 10.69
N GLY A 183 -19.94 9.13 11.20
CA GLY A 183 -19.94 8.69 12.59
C GLY A 183 -20.94 7.56 12.88
N ASP A 184 -21.32 6.78 11.88
CA ASP A 184 -22.27 5.67 12.02
C ASP A 184 -21.61 4.33 12.38
N GLY A 185 -20.28 4.24 12.29
CA GLY A 185 -19.46 3.13 12.79
C GLY A 185 -18.94 2.19 11.70
N ASP A 186 -19.27 2.43 10.42
CA ASP A 186 -18.62 1.74 9.30
C ASP A 186 -17.72 2.69 8.49
N PHE A 187 -16.87 2.13 7.65
CA PHE A 187 -15.89 2.89 6.91
C PHE A 187 -16.39 3.35 5.55
N ASP A 188 -16.33 4.64 5.33
CA ASP A 188 -16.50 5.27 4.03
C ASP A 188 -15.20 5.35 3.25
N LEU A 189 -15.28 5.60 1.94
CA LEU A 189 -14.15 5.97 1.12
C LEU A 189 -14.20 7.43 0.71
N VAL A 190 -13.23 8.22 1.19
CA VAL A 190 -13.07 9.61 0.81
C VAL A 190 -11.86 9.77 -0.09
N GLY A 191 -12.06 10.40 -1.24
CA GLY A 191 -10.98 10.56 -2.20
C GLY A 191 -11.20 11.68 -3.20
N GLY A 192 -10.32 11.72 -4.20
CA GLY A 192 -10.39 12.75 -5.22
C GLY A 192 -9.76 12.36 -6.55
N SER A 193 -10.20 13.05 -7.60
CA SER A 193 -9.62 13.02 -8.92
C SER A 193 -8.76 14.26 -9.12
N ARG A 194 -7.49 14.07 -9.47
CA ARG A 194 -6.59 15.18 -9.81
C ARG A 194 -7.05 15.93 -11.05
N TYR A 195 -7.57 15.20 -12.04
CA TYR A 195 -7.97 15.78 -13.32
C TYR A 195 -9.30 16.55 -13.24
N GLU A 196 -10.29 15.98 -12.52
CA GLU A 196 -11.62 16.61 -12.38
C GLU A 196 -11.65 17.69 -11.29
N ALA A 197 -10.58 17.84 -10.50
CA ALA A 197 -10.53 18.73 -9.33
C ALA A 197 -11.74 18.52 -8.39
N ARG A 198 -12.13 17.25 -8.19
CA ARG A 198 -13.33 16.86 -7.48
C ARG A 198 -12.98 15.93 -6.31
N LEU A 199 -13.65 16.14 -5.18
CA LEU A 199 -13.71 15.21 -4.06
C LEU A 199 -14.95 14.34 -4.19
N PHE A 200 -14.88 13.15 -3.64
CA PHE A 200 -16.00 12.22 -3.54
C PHE A 200 -16.01 11.53 -2.17
N TRP A 201 -17.17 11.04 -1.84
CA TRP A 201 -17.44 10.21 -0.69
C TRP A 201 -18.34 9.05 -1.15
N TYR A 202 -18.00 7.85 -0.74
CA TYR A 202 -18.77 6.64 -0.94
C TYR A 202 -18.98 5.97 0.41
N GLU A 203 -20.22 5.75 0.72
CA GLU A 203 -20.74 4.96 1.81
C GLU A 203 -20.76 3.47 1.47
#